data_5006bf78a66a74300df2c172f61ad8ac
#
_entry.id   5006bf78a66a74300df2c172f61ad8ac
#
_cell.length_a   1.000
_cell.length_b   1.000
_cell.length_c   1.000
_cell.angle_alpha   90.00
_cell.angle_beta   90.00
_cell.angle_gamma   90.00
#
_symmetry.space_group_name_H-M   'P 1'
#
loop_
_entity.id
_entity.type
_entity.pdbx_description
1 polymer ?
#
loop_
_entity_poly.entity_id
_entity_poly.type
_entity_poly.pdbx_seq_one_letter_code
_entity_poly.pdbx_strand_id
1 'polypeptide(L)'
;AQEESDPKELRALMQECLPQFEPFVDDSNLQTIAKKPASRLPGFRYVGPKIHKTDKVVLLGDAIHTVKPYFGLGANSAFEDVTSLDKCLDSHDNGADALRAFSRERAPEAKALVQISRGFDRPGFRGFVSFILPIILDSIFHAKFPKVFGPNTIASLQRRDTFVRVRWNKRRDRLLQVAVLGSGLYLAASSVRLLARLAL
;
A
#
# COMPACT_ATOMS: atom_id res chain seq x y z
N ALA A 1 -21.45 0.66 -26.62
CA ALA A 1 -20.66 1.22 -27.71
C ALA A 1 -19.34 1.66 -27.09
N GLN A 2 -18.23 1.10 -27.54
CA GLN A 2 -16.90 1.58 -27.19
C GLN A 2 -16.67 2.83 -28.04
N GLU A 3 -16.51 3.99 -27.41
CA GLU A 3 -16.04 5.19 -28.06
C GLU A 3 -14.59 4.96 -28.52
N GLU A 4 -14.39 4.89 -29.85
CA GLU A 4 -13.05 4.96 -30.41
C GLU A 4 -12.55 6.40 -30.20
N SER A 5 -11.37 6.56 -29.67
CA SER A 5 -10.73 7.88 -29.47
C SER A 5 -10.24 8.41 -30.82
N ASP A 6 -10.35 9.72 -31.07
CA ASP A 6 -9.77 10.34 -32.26
C ASP A 6 -8.22 10.36 -32.13
N PRO A 7 -7.47 9.84 -33.14
CA PRO A 7 -6.00 9.93 -33.13
C PRO A 7 -5.45 11.35 -32.95
N LYS A 8 -6.15 12.36 -33.42
CA LYS A 8 -5.76 13.78 -33.28
C LYS A 8 -5.90 14.25 -31.83
N GLU A 9 -6.98 13.85 -31.15
CA GLU A 9 -7.16 14.14 -29.71
C GLU A 9 -6.11 13.43 -28.87
N LEU A 10 -5.76 12.18 -29.21
CA LEU A 10 -4.67 11.46 -28.55
C LEU A 10 -3.32 12.14 -28.74
N ARG A 11 -3.03 12.68 -29.91
CA ARG A 11 -1.79 13.43 -30.16
C ARG A 11 -1.76 14.72 -29.35
N ALA A 12 -2.86 15.47 -29.32
CA ALA A 12 -2.97 16.69 -28.50
C ALA A 12 -2.77 16.37 -27.00
N LEU A 13 -3.39 15.30 -26.51
CA LEU A 13 -3.23 14.85 -25.13
C LEU A 13 -1.78 14.42 -24.81
N MET A 14 -1.10 13.74 -25.77
CA MET A 14 0.30 13.41 -25.62
C MET A 14 1.18 14.64 -25.56
N GLN A 15 0.96 15.63 -26.43
CA GLN A 15 1.71 16.89 -26.41
C GLN A 15 1.53 17.65 -25.09
N GLU A 16 0.33 17.63 -24.52
CA GLU A 16 0.04 18.27 -23.25
C GLU A 16 0.63 17.51 -22.04
N CYS A 17 0.39 16.19 -21.97
CA CYS A 17 0.69 15.40 -20.76
C CYS A 17 2.05 14.71 -20.80
N LEU A 18 2.56 14.37 -21.99
CA LEU A 18 3.76 13.56 -22.21
C LEU A 18 4.61 14.08 -23.38
N PRO A 19 4.97 15.38 -23.41
CA PRO A 19 5.65 16.00 -24.57
C PRO A 19 6.97 15.32 -24.93
N GLN A 20 7.67 14.74 -23.96
CA GLN A 20 8.93 14.05 -24.18
C GLN A 20 8.81 12.74 -24.97
N PHE A 21 7.62 12.15 -25.05
CA PHE A 21 7.36 10.90 -25.79
C PHE A 21 6.73 11.14 -27.16
N GLU A 22 6.14 12.31 -27.39
CA GLU A 22 5.45 12.65 -28.63
C GLU A 22 6.31 12.40 -29.89
N PRO A 23 7.60 12.78 -29.96
CA PRO A 23 8.43 12.55 -31.13
C PRO A 23 8.68 11.07 -31.47
N PHE A 24 8.44 10.16 -30.54
CA PHE A 24 8.68 8.71 -30.72
C PHE A 24 7.42 7.94 -31.13
N VAL A 25 6.26 8.62 -31.23
CA VAL A 25 4.99 7.99 -31.53
C VAL A 25 4.48 8.49 -32.89
N ASP A 26 4.54 7.64 -33.88
CA ASP A 26 4.07 7.92 -35.22
C ASP A 26 2.54 7.82 -35.33
N ASP A 27 1.98 8.30 -36.45
CA ASP A 27 0.53 8.30 -36.70
C ASP A 27 -0.06 6.89 -36.79
N SER A 28 0.70 5.89 -37.21
CA SER A 28 0.25 4.49 -37.27
C SER A 28 0.06 3.91 -35.90
N ASN A 29 0.96 4.24 -34.98
CA ASN A 29 0.85 3.87 -33.55
C ASN A 29 -0.36 4.54 -32.89
N LEU A 30 -0.59 5.84 -33.16
CA LEU A 30 -1.76 6.55 -32.63
C LEU A 30 -3.08 5.95 -33.14
N GLN A 31 -3.17 5.62 -34.42
CA GLN A 31 -4.35 4.93 -34.99
C GLN A 31 -4.57 3.56 -34.33
N THR A 32 -3.48 2.83 -34.02
CA THR A 32 -3.57 1.54 -33.35
C THR A 32 -4.02 1.69 -31.90
N ILE A 33 -3.55 2.73 -31.20
CA ILE A 33 -3.95 3.04 -29.82
C ILE A 33 -5.42 3.49 -29.77
N ALA A 34 -5.83 4.36 -30.71
CA ALA A 34 -7.19 4.87 -30.78
C ALA A 34 -8.27 3.78 -30.90
N LYS A 35 -7.94 2.69 -31.62
CA LYS A 35 -8.83 1.52 -31.78
C LYS A 35 -8.87 0.62 -30.53
N LYS A 36 -7.96 0.80 -29.55
CA LYS A 36 -7.93 -0.02 -28.34
C LYS A 36 -8.84 0.58 -27.26
N PRO A 37 -9.63 -0.24 -26.58
CA PRO A 37 -10.41 0.25 -25.44
C PRO A 37 -9.47 0.77 -24.35
N ALA A 38 -9.85 1.89 -23.73
CA ALA A 38 -9.12 2.41 -22.59
C ALA A 38 -9.06 1.35 -21.48
N SER A 39 -7.86 1.03 -21.04
CA SER A 39 -7.63 0.09 -19.94
C SER A 39 -7.37 0.85 -18.64
N ARG A 40 -7.78 0.26 -17.54
CA ARG A 40 -7.46 0.77 -16.19
C ARG A 40 -6.50 -0.19 -15.52
N LEU A 41 -5.60 0.36 -14.71
CA LEU A 41 -4.79 -0.48 -13.84
C LEU A 41 -5.70 -1.33 -12.96
N PRO A 42 -5.36 -2.62 -12.75
CA PRO A 42 -6.13 -3.50 -11.89
C PRO A 42 -6.25 -2.91 -10.49
N GLY A 43 -7.43 -3.08 -9.90
CA GLY A 43 -7.67 -2.64 -8.53
C GLY A 43 -6.92 -3.51 -7.51
N PHE A 44 -6.74 -2.99 -6.30
CA PHE A 44 -6.19 -3.77 -5.20
C PHE A 44 -7.10 -4.94 -4.85
N ARG A 45 -6.60 -6.16 -4.96
CA ARG A 45 -7.33 -7.38 -4.64
C ARG A 45 -6.55 -8.23 -3.64
N TYR A 46 -7.29 -8.88 -2.78
CA TYR A 46 -6.77 -9.89 -1.86
C TYR A 46 -7.66 -11.12 -1.94
N VAL A 47 -7.05 -12.26 -2.14
CA VAL A 47 -7.71 -13.58 -2.11
C VAL A 47 -7.25 -14.32 -0.85
N GLY A 48 -8.19 -14.69 0.00
CA GLY A 48 -7.90 -15.39 1.25
C GLY A 48 -9.09 -15.37 2.20
N PRO A 49 -8.94 -15.93 3.39
CA PRO A 49 -7.70 -16.29 4.11
C PRO A 49 -7.06 -17.60 3.67
N LYS A 50 -7.76 -18.46 2.92
CA LYS A 50 -7.25 -19.75 2.45
C LYS A 50 -6.78 -19.61 1.02
N ILE A 51 -5.46 -19.71 0.79
CA ILE A 51 -4.81 -19.53 -0.51
C ILE A 51 -4.33 -20.87 -1.13
N HIS A 52 -4.83 -21.99 -0.60
CA HIS A 52 -4.62 -23.32 -1.13
C HIS A 52 -5.94 -24.09 -1.22
N LYS A 53 -5.98 -25.13 -2.05
CA LYS A 53 -7.10 -26.06 -2.15
C LYS A 53 -6.55 -27.47 -2.15
N THR A 54 -6.97 -28.27 -1.15
CA THR A 54 -6.45 -29.62 -0.92
C THR A 54 -4.92 -29.64 -0.75
N ASP A 55 -4.27 -30.65 -1.25
CA ASP A 55 -2.82 -30.85 -1.33
C ASP A 55 -2.23 -30.58 -2.73
N LYS A 56 -3.03 -30.00 -3.65
CA LYS A 56 -2.72 -29.97 -5.09
C LYS A 56 -2.64 -28.58 -5.70
N VAL A 57 -3.27 -27.58 -5.08
CA VAL A 57 -3.36 -26.22 -5.65
C VAL A 57 -3.00 -25.18 -4.61
N VAL A 58 -2.16 -24.25 -5.01
CA VAL A 58 -1.80 -23.06 -4.23
C VAL A 58 -1.78 -21.83 -5.12
N LEU A 59 -2.16 -20.68 -4.57
CA LEU A 59 -2.08 -19.39 -5.24
C LEU A 59 -0.82 -18.66 -4.77
N LEU A 60 -0.18 -17.90 -5.69
CA LEU A 60 1.03 -17.13 -5.45
C LEU A 60 0.93 -15.75 -6.12
N GLY A 61 1.66 -14.78 -5.61
CA GLY A 61 1.84 -13.47 -6.24
C GLY A 61 0.52 -12.72 -6.49
N ASP A 62 0.38 -12.16 -7.67
CA ASP A 62 -0.79 -11.36 -8.06
C ASP A 62 -2.12 -12.12 -8.01
N ALA A 63 -2.08 -13.46 -8.03
CA ALA A 63 -3.26 -14.28 -7.81
C ALA A 63 -3.80 -14.17 -6.37
N ILE A 64 -2.94 -13.78 -5.39
CA ILE A 64 -3.34 -13.58 -3.99
C ILE A 64 -3.50 -12.10 -3.67
N HIS A 65 -2.53 -11.27 -4.11
CA HIS A 65 -2.39 -9.86 -3.72
C HIS A 65 -2.07 -8.98 -4.92
N THR A 66 -3.08 -8.50 -5.60
CA THR A 66 -2.89 -7.50 -6.66
C THR A 66 -2.71 -6.13 -6.03
N VAL A 67 -1.56 -5.49 -6.28
CA VAL A 67 -1.25 -4.14 -5.83
C VAL A 67 -0.76 -3.29 -6.99
N LYS A 68 -0.92 -1.97 -6.89
CA LYS A 68 -0.36 -1.04 -7.87
C LYS A 68 1.17 -0.93 -7.71
N PRO A 69 1.91 -0.50 -8.74
CA PRO A 69 3.37 -0.52 -8.75
C PRO A 69 4.03 0.56 -7.85
N TYR A 70 3.50 0.74 -6.65
CA TYR A 70 4.07 1.63 -5.66
C TYR A 70 5.22 0.93 -4.94
N PHE A 71 6.41 1.50 -5.01
CA PHE A 71 7.62 1.03 -4.30
C PHE A 71 8.06 -0.41 -4.61
N GLY A 72 7.64 -1.01 -5.74
CA GLY A 72 8.04 -2.36 -6.14
C GLY A 72 7.55 -3.49 -5.23
N LEU A 73 6.54 -3.24 -4.39
CA LEU A 73 6.11 -4.20 -3.36
C LEU A 73 5.48 -5.47 -3.94
N GLY A 74 4.81 -5.40 -5.10
CA GLY A 74 4.12 -6.54 -5.70
C GLY A 74 5.08 -7.65 -6.10
N ALA A 75 6.08 -7.35 -6.94
CA ALA A 75 7.06 -8.32 -7.41
C ALA A 75 7.88 -8.92 -6.25
N ASN A 76 8.35 -8.07 -5.33
CA ASN A 76 9.11 -8.54 -4.17
C ASN A 76 8.30 -9.49 -3.29
N SER A 77 7.02 -9.18 -3.06
CA SER A 77 6.14 -10.07 -2.29
C SER A 77 5.85 -11.38 -3.02
N ALA A 78 5.76 -11.37 -4.35
CA ALA A 78 5.61 -12.59 -5.13
C ALA A 78 6.85 -13.49 -5.02
N PHE A 79 8.08 -12.93 -5.03
CA PHE A 79 9.30 -13.70 -4.75
C PHE A 79 9.36 -14.25 -3.32
N GLU A 80 8.88 -13.47 -2.35
CA GLU A 80 8.75 -13.96 -0.98
C GLU A 80 7.75 -15.11 -0.86
N ASP A 81 6.64 -15.07 -1.63
CA ASP A 81 5.67 -16.16 -1.66
C ASP A 81 6.33 -17.47 -2.15
N VAL A 82 7.14 -17.39 -3.22
CA VAL A 82 7.89 -18.56 -3.74
C VAL A 82 8.86 -19.08 -2.67
N THR A 83 9.64 -18.20 -2.05
CA THR A 83 10.60 -18.59 -1.02
C THR A 83 9.92 -19.20 0.22
N SER A 84 8.76 -18.67 0.63
CA SER A 84 8.00 -19.22 1.74
C SER A 84 7.38 -20.57 1.40
N LEU A 85 6.87 -20.74 0.18
CA LEU A 85 6.34 -22.03 -0.29
C LEU A 85 7.43 -23.09 -0.31
N ASP A 86 8.61 -22.78 -0.87
CA ASP A 86 9.76 -23.66 -0.93
C ASP A 86 10.14 -24.17 0.48
N LYS A 87 10.31 -23.25 1.43
CA LYS A 87 10.57 -23.59 2.83
C LYS A 87 9.49 -24.47 3.46
N CYS A 88 8.22 -24.22 3.13
CA CYS A 88 7.12 -25.03 3.65
C CYS A 88 7.15 -26.45 3.07
N LEU A 89 7.50 -26.59 1.78
CA LEU A 89 7.65 -27.90 1.13
C LEU A 89 8.80 -28.70 1.72
N ASP A 90 9.94 -28.04 1.99
CA ASP A 90 11.11 -28.69 2.58
C ASP A 90 10.90 -29.09 4.05
N SER A 91 10.03 -28.37 4.77
CA SER A 91 9.83 -28.56 6.22
C SER A 91 8.70 -29.53 6.57
N HIS A 92 7.98 -30.06 5.59
CA HIS A 92 6.83 -30.93 5.83
C HIS A 92 6.89 -32.19 4.93
N ASP A 93 6.63 -33.35 5.51
CA ASP A 93 6.71 -34.63 4.81
C ASP A 93 5.61 -34.82 3.76
N ASN A 94 4.53 -34.05 3.82
CA ASN A 94 3.44 -34.13 2.84
C ASN A 94 2.98 -32.75 2.36
N GLY A 95 2.53 -32.70 1.11
CA GLY A 95 2.10 -31.49 0.45
C GLY A 95 0.89 -30.80 1.11
N ALA A 96 -0.01 -31.55 1.72
CA ALA A 96 -1.19 -30.97 2.36
C ALA A 96 -0.82 -30.13 3.59
N ASP A 97 0.15 -30.58 4.40
CA ASP A 97 0.64 -29.84 5.55
C ASP A 97 1.48 -28.64 5.12
N ALA A 98 2.35 -28.83 4.12
CA ALA A 98 3.13 -27.74 3.53
C ALA A 98 2.23 -26.59 3.03
N LEU A 99 1.18 -26.90 2.24
CA LEU A 99 0.27 -25.89 1.70
C LEU A 99 -0.59 -25.24 2.78
N ARG A 100 -0.94 -25.97 3.85
CA ARG A 100 -1.60 -25.39 5.02
C ARG A 100 -0.68 -24.43 5.78
N ALA A 101 0.58 -24.79 5.98
CA ALA A 101 1.58 -23.96 6.63
C ALA A 101 1.82 -22.67 5.84
N PHE A 102 2.08 -22.80 4.54
CA PHE A 102 2.22 -21.66 3.63
C PHE A 102 1.00 -20.71 3.69
N SER A 103 -0.22 -21.25 3.62
CA SER A 103 -1.43 -20.45 3.66
C SER A 103 -1.59 -19.68 4.98
N ARG A 104 -1.20 -20.29 6.12
CA ARG A 104 -1.21 -19.61 7.44
C ARG A 104 -0.19 -18.48 7.53
N GLU A 105 0.97 -18.66 6.91
CA GLU A 105 2.06 -17.69 6.93
C GLU A 105 1.78 -16.53 5.97
N ARG A 106 1.46 -16.83 4.69
CA ARG A 106 1.43 -15.82 3.64
C ARG A 106 0.09 -15.10 3.47
N ALA A 107 -1.04 -15.73 3.78
CA ALA A 107 -2.33 -15.06 3.64
C ALA A 107 -2.47 -13.79 4.51
N PRO A 108 -2.03 -13.74 5.78
CA PRO A 108 -2.02 -12.51 6.57
C PRO A 108 -1.09 -11.44 6.00
N GLU A 109 0.10 -11.81 5.48
CA GLU A 109 1.06 -10.89 4.88
C GLU A 109 0.50 -10.28 3.60
N ALA A 110 -0.05 -11.07 2.69
CA ALA A 110 -0.74 -10.62 1.49
C ALA A 110 -1.88 -9.64 1.79
N LYS A 111 -2.68 -9.94 2.83
CA LYS A 111 -3.74 -9.05 3.30
C LYS A 111 -3.18 -7.72 3.81
N ALA A 112 -2.11 -7.76 4.59
CA ALA A 112 -1.48 -6.57 5.13
C ALA A 112 -0.86 -5.71 4.01
N LEU A 113 -0.17 -6.32 3.04
CA LEU A 113 0.37 -5.66 1.86
C LEU A 113 -0.72 -4.89 1.09
N VAL A 114 -1.82 -5.56 0.74
CA VAL A 114 -2.94 -4.92 0.02
C VAL A 114 -3.54 -3.76 0.83
N GLN A 115 -3.66 -3.91 2.16
CA GLN A 115 -4.23 -2.86 3.02
C GLN A 115 -3.31 -1.65 3.16
N ILE A 116 -1.99 -1.85 3.22
CA ILE A 116 -1.02 -0.76 3.21
C ILE A 116 -1.06 -0.05 1.85
N SER A 117 -1.02 -0.80 0.76
CA SER A 117 -0.99 -0.27 -0.62
C SER A 117 -2.23 0.54 -0.97
N ARG A 118 -3.41 0.18 -0.48
CA ARG A 118 -4.64 0.98 -0.64
C ARG A 118 -4.55 2.37 -0.03
N GLY A 119 -3.72 2.55 0.99
CA GLY A 119 -3.49 3.86 1.60
C GLY A 119 -2.85 4.86 0.64
N PHE A 120 -2.06 4.39 -0.33
CA PHE A 120 -1.34 5.22 -1.30
C PHE A 120 -2.21 5.74 -2.46
N ASP A 121 -3.42 5.20 -2.65
CA ASP A 121 -4.25 5.41 -3.83
C ASP A 121 -5.45 6.34 -3.59
N ARG A 122 -5.45 7.09 -2.51
CA ARG A 122 -6.55 7.99 -2.17
C ARG A 122 -6.26 9.40 -2.70
N PRO A 123 -7.07 9.93 -3.62
CA PRO A 123 -6.85 11.27 -4.19
C PRO A 123 -7.26 12.39 -3.23
N GLY A 124 -6.70 13.59 -3.48
CA GLY A 124 -7.11 14.83 -2.85
C GLY A 124 -6.89 14.88 -1.33
N PHE A 125 -7.71 15.68 -0.64
CA PHE A 125 -7.60 15.92 0.80
C PHE A 125 -7.70 14.63 1.65
N ARG A 126 -8.49 13.67 1.21
CA ARG A 126 -8.58 12.35 1.88
C ARG A 126 -7.25 11.58 1.79
N GLY A 127 -6.54 11.68 0.67
CA GLY A 127 -5.19 11.11 0.50
C GLY A 127 -4.18 11.81 1.41
N PHE A 128 -4.23 13.14 1.48
CA PHE A 128 -3.38 13.89 2.40
C PHE A 128 -3.56 13.42 3.85
N VAL A 129 -4.79 13.41 4.36
CA VAL A 129 -5.08 13.03 5.76
C VAL A 129 -4.78 11.56 6.04
N SER A 130 -5.03 10.66 5.07
CA SER A 130 -4.87 9.22 5.30
C SER A 130 -3.46 8.70 5.02
N PHE A 131 -2.63 9.44 4.31
CA PHE A 131 -1.30 9.00 3.89
C PHE A 131 -0.20 10.02 4.21
N ILE A 132 -0.28 11.25 3.72
CA ILE A 132 0.79 12.26 3.88
C ILE A 132 0.93 12.68 5.34
N LEU A 133 -0.16 13.11 5.96
CA LEU A 133 -0.16 13.54 7.36
C LEU A 133 0.37 12.45 8.31
N PRO A 134 -0.03 11.18 8.18
CA PRO A 134 0.59 10.08 8.90
C PRO A 134 2.10 9.96 8.74
N ILE A 135 2.63 10.11 7.54
CA ILE A 135 4.08 10.03 7.29
C ILE A 135 4.81 11.18 7.99
N ILE A 136 4.26 12.40 7.93
CA ILE A 136 4.83 13.57 8.59
C ILE A 136 4.83 13.35 10.12
N LEU A 137 3.69 12.97 10.69
CA LEU A 137 3.59 12.70 12.13
C LEU A 137 4.55 11.59 12.57
N ASP A 138 4.63 10.48 11.83
CA ASP A 138 5.57 9.41 12.12
C ASP A 138 7.02 9.92 12.15
N SER A 139 7.39 10.75 11.17
CA SER A 139 8.74 11.28 11.07
C SER A 139 9.06 12.20 12.27
N ILE A 140 8.13 13.08 12.66
CA ILE A 140 8.28 13.98 13.81
C ILE A 140 8.37 13.19 15.12
N PHE A 141 7.43 12.28 15.34
CA PHE A 141 7.39 11.49 16.59
C PHE A 141 8.58 10.55 16.72
N HIS A 142 9.00 9.93 15.60
CA HIS A 142 10.19 9.09 15.60
C HIS A 142 11.47 9.89 15.87
N ALA A 143 11.62 11.09 15.31
CA ALA A 143 12.77 11.95 15.57
C ALA A 143 12.86 12.39 17.04
N LYS A 144 11.72 12.67 17.67
CA LYS A 144 11.66 13.09 19.09
C LYS A 144 11.72 11.91 20.07
N PHE A 145 11.09 10.80 19.74
CA PHE A 145 10.93 9.65 20.64
C PHE A 145 11.21 8.32 19.91
N PRO A 146 12.45 8.07 19.43
CA PRO A 146 12.77 6.92 18.58
C PRO A 146 12.61 5.55 19.28
N LYS A 147 12.64 5.54 20.63
CA LYS A 147 12.41 4.32 21.41
C LYS A 147 10.93 3.92 21.53
N VAL A 148 10.01 4.85 21.26
CA VAL A 148 8.56 4.65 21.40
C VAL A 148 7.91 4.48 20.05
N PHE A 149 8.21 5.38 19.10
CA PHE A 149 7.62 5.44 17.78
C PHE A 149 8.56 4.87 16.73
N GLY A 150 8.03 3.98 15.88
CA GLY A 150 8.77 3.45 14.74
C GLY A 150 8.96 4.48 13.62
N PRO A 151 9.87 4.22 12.65
CA PRO A 151 10.05 5.07 11.48
C PRO A 151 8.76 5.12 10.65
N ASN A 152 8.64 6.10 9.75
CA ASN A 152 7.45 6.22 8.92
C ASN A 152 7.19 4.97 8.06
N THR A 153 5.99 4.89 7.49
CA THR A 153 5.55 3.70 6.75
C THR A 153 6.50 3.34 5.61
N ILE A 154 6.98 4.33 4.83
CA ILE A 154 7.87 4.07 3.69
C ILE A 154 9.20 3.50 4.17
N ALA A 155 9.83 4.11 5.17
CA ALA A 155 11.07 3.61 5.74
C ALA A 155 10.90 2.22 6.40
N SER A 156 9.73 1.94 6.98
CA SER A 156 9.42 0.62 7.53
C SER A 156 9.32 -0.46 6.45
N LEU A 157 8.75 -0.13 5.28
CA LEU A 157 8.66 -1.06 4.13
C LEU A 157 10.01 -1.33 3.47
N GLN A 158 10.97 -0.41 3.56
CA GLN A 158 12.33 -0.60 3.07
C GLN A 158 13.18 -1.50 3.98
N ARG A 159 12.77 -1.66 5.23
CA ARG A 159 13.36 -2.64 6.16
C ARG A 159 12.73 -4.00 5.88
N ARG A 160 13.46 -5.08 6.10
CA ARG A 160 12.95 -6.46 5.89
C ARG A 160 11.97 -6.90 6.99
N ASP A 161 11.09 -6.00 7.43
CA ASP A 161 10.01 -6.32 8.37
C ASP A 161 8.80 -6.89 7.62
N THR A 162 8.05 -7.79 8.25
CA THR A 162 6.83 -8.34 7.67
C THR A 162 5.74 -7.26 7.56
N PHE A 163 4.89 -7.34 6.54
CA PHE A 163 3.80 -6.38 6.33
C PHE A 163 2.80 -6.34 7.48
N VAL A 164 2.53 -7.51 8.09
CA VAL A 164 1.68 -7.62 9.29
C VAL A 164 2.28 -6.81 10.44
N ARG A 165 3.59 -6.95 10.68
CA ARG A 165 4.31 -6.22 11.74
C ARG A 165 4.32 -4.72 11.49
N VAL A 166 4.63 -4.30 10.26
CA VAL A 166 4.58 -2.88 9.86
C VAL A 166 3.20 -2.30 10.13
N ARG A 167 2.13 -2.99 9.68
CA ARG A 167 0.75 -2.54 9.87
C ARG A 167 0.36 -2.46 11.34
N TRP A 168 0.76 -3.43 12.16
CA TRP A 168 0.46 -3.43 13.60
C TRP A 168 1.17 -2.29 14.31
N ASN A 169 2.48 -2.10 14.05
CA ASN A 169 3.28 -1.01 14.59
C ASN A 169 2.67 0.35 14.24
N LYS A 170 2.26 0.54 12.98
CA LYS A 170 1.64 1.80 12.54
C LYS A 170 0.28 2.06 13.19
N ARG A 171 -0.51 1.04 13.46
CA ARG A 171 -1.76 1.19 14.23
C ARG A 171 -1.48 1.61 15.67
N ARG A 172 -0.54 0.96 16.32
CA ARG A 172 -0.10 1.33 17.68
C ARG A 172 0.40 2.78 17.71
N ASP A 173 1.28 3.14 16.79
CA ASP A 173 1.85 4.50 16.71
C ASP A 173 0.73 5.55 16.53
N ARG A 174 -0.30 5.29 15.71
CA ARG A 174 -1.47 6.17 15.56
C ARG A 174 -2.22 6.38 16.87
N LEU A 175 -2.51 5.31 17.58
CA LEU A 175 -3.20 5.40 18.89
C LEU A 175 -2.40 6.24 19.88
N LEU A 176 -1.11 6.01 19.97
CA LEU A 176 -0.22 6.78 20.85
C LEU A 176 -0.12 8.26 20.43
N GLN A 177 0.00 8.54 19.13
CA GLN A 177 0.03 9.92 18.61
C GLN A 177 -1.26 10.67 18.94
N VAL A 178 -2.43 10.04 18.72
CA VAL A 178 -3.73 10.64 19.06
C VAL A 178 -3.83 10.89 20.57
N ALA A 179 -3.38 9.97 21.40
CA ALA A 179 -3.38 10.15 22.85
C ALA A 179 -2.50 11.34 23.29
N VAL A 180 -1.27 11.42 22.76
CA VAL A 180 -0.33 12.53 23.09
C VAL A 180 -0.87 13.87 22.62
N LEU A 181 -1.36 13.96 21.37
CA LEU A 181 -1.92 15.21 20.83
C LEU A 181 -3.18 15.64 21.56
N GLY A 182 -4.07 14.68 21.87
CA GLY A 182 -5.29 14.94 22.62
C GLY A 182 -5.03 15.41 24.05
N SER A 183 -4.08 14.78 24.75
CA SER A 183 -3.65 15.22 26.09
C SER A 183 -3.04 16.63 26.08
N GLY A 184 -2.20 16.92 25.07
CA GLY A 184 -1.62 18.25 24.91
C GLY A 184 -2.67 19.34 24.66
N LEU A 185 -3.65 19.09 23.80
CA LEU A 185 -4.78 19.99 23.55
C LEU A 185 -5.64 20.22 24.80
N TYR A 186 -5.92 19.15 25.54
CA TYR A 186 -6.69 19.24 26.80
C TYR A 186 -5.97 20.11 27.84
N LEU A 187 -4.67 19.90 28.04
CA LEU A 187 -3.85 20.67 28.97
C LEU A 187 -3.81 22.17 28.54
N ALA A 188 -3.58 22.45 27.26
CA ALA A 188 -3.59 23.81 26.74
C ALA A 188 -4.94 24.51 26.94
N ALA A 189 -6.05 23.84 26.62
CA ALA A 189 -7.38 24.39 26.85
C ALA A 189 -7.70 24.61 28.34
N SER A 190 -7.24 23.71 29.21
CA SER A 190 -7.40 23.85 30.66
C SER A 190 -6.58 25.02 31.21
N SER A 191 -5.36 25.22 30.72
CA SER A 191 -4.51 26.36 31.11
C SER A 191 -5.13 27.73 30.70
N VAL A 192 -5.65 27.80 29.47
CA VAL A 192 -6.36 29.02 28.99
C VAL A 192 -7.58 29.32 29.83
N ARG A 193 -8.39 28.29 30.18
CA ARG A 193 -9.57 28.48 31.06
C ARG A 193 -9.18 28.96 32.45
N LEU A 194 -8.09 28.41 32.99
CA LEU A 194 -7.57 28.84 34.31
C LEU A 194 -7.12 30.31 34.28
N LEU A 195 -6.35 30.69 33.27
CA LEU A 195 -5.90 32.07 33.10
C LEU A 195 -7.06 33.06 32.93
N ALA A 196 -8.08 32.69 32.15
CA ALA A 196 -9.29 33.50 31.97
C ALA A 196 -10.07 33.67 33.29
N ARG A 197 -10.08 32.68 34.17
CA ARG A 197 -10.72 32.80 35.50
C ARG A 197 -9.94 33.64 36.50
N LEU A 198 -8.62 33.74 36.35
CA LEU A 198 -7.76 34.55 37.20
C LEU A 198 -7.69 36.04 36.77
N ALA A 199 -8.11 36.31 35.52
CA ALA A 199 -8.15 37.66 34.96
C ALA A 199 -9.50 38.41 35.13
N LEU A 200 -10.51 37.70 35.63
CA LEU A 200 -11.82 38.19 36.03
C LEU A 200 -11.90 38.34 37.55
#